data_2f0c09473448c65fa2c8fa2beaee54e2
#
_entry.id   2f0c09473448c65fa2c8fa2beaee54e2
#
_cell.length_a   1.000
_cell.length_b   1.000
_cell.length_c   1.000
_cell.angle_alpha   90.00
_cell.angle_beta   90.00
_cell.angle_gamma   90.00
#
_symmetry.space_group_name_H-M   'P 1'
#
loop_
_entity.id
_entity.type
_entity.pdbx_description
1 polymer ?
#
loop_
_entity_poly.entity_id
_entity_poly.type
_entity_poly.pdbx_seq_one_letter_code
_entity_poly.pdbx_strand_id
1 'polypeptide(L)'
;PRVGLAAGATDAGEASWNLQLVSNTPSPEPFAGVTNSDLAFLGDYAIQGNYNGFQVWNITDPAAPSLRTGYFCPASQSDVSVYRNLLFVSGEGLSGRIDCGGEGVADTVSADRLRGLRIFDISDIENPVNVGNVQTCRGSHTHTVLVDPKDSQNVYVYISGSSGVRSPSELEGCSGAMPDEDPNTALFRIEVIRVPLKNPAAAAIVSSPRIFEDLEPAPSHGETEVDRKANEAKAQARAAGAFIVEIQGNDQPLPSGFVNPMLDSVVSARDGTGTPTAADSAALREALPGIIARLIGGGPTGPTGPTQCHDITVYPAIGLAGGACGGYGLLLDISDPVNPRRLAAVADSNFSYWHSATFNNDGSKILFSDEWGGGGQPKCRSTDPKEWGADAIFTIDGEDLTFHSYYKLPAAQTPQENCVAHNGSLIPIPGRDVMVQAWYQGGISVFDWTDPDNPVEIAYYDRGPVNADQMASGGSWSVYWYNGDIVSSEISRGLDIYQLTPSAWISQNEIDAANSVHLDYLNVQGQPQFEWPATFTLAGAYLDQIERSKAMTASRIMDVRKALAEAEKKSGSARSQALTALAAEIRQQDGPAKARMQATMLADAVSRLAAARG
;
A
#
# COMPACT_ATOMS: atom_id res chain seq x y z
N PRO A 1 -19.49 -17.69 1.15
CA PRO A 1 -19.59 -17.81 -0.32
C PRO A 1 -18.25 -17.79 -1.01
N ARG A 2 -17.22 -17.07 -0.45
CA ARG A 2 -15.90 -16.94 -1.06
C ARG A 2 -14.87 -17.97 -0.59
N VAL A 3 -15.23 -18.94 0.22
CA VAL A 3 -14.32 -20.02 0.65
C VAL A 3 -14.33 -21.14 -0.38
N GLY A 4 -13.12 -21.53 -0.87
CA GLY A 4 -12.97 -22.64 -1.81
C GLY A 4 -13.46 -22.34 -3.24
N LEU A 5 -13.20 -21.10 -3.71
CA LEU A 5 -13.46 -20.73 -5.10
C LEU A 5 -12.60 -21.56 -6.07
N ALA A 6 -13.12 -21.79 -7.27
CA ALA A 6 -12.40 -22.53 -8.31
C ALA A 6 -11.14 -21.75 -8.74
N ALA A 7 -10.03 -22.46 -8.88
CA ALA A 7 -8.78 -21.88 -9.36
C ALA A 7 -8.82 -21.60 -10.86
N GLY A 8 -8.11 -20.57 -11.30
CA GLY A 8 -7.94 -20.24 -12.71
C GLY A 8 -7.12 -18.97 -12.93
N ALA A 9 -6.28 -18.97 -13.95
CA ALA A 9 -5.49 -17.79 -14.30
C ALA A 9 -6.37 -16.64 -14.81
N THR A 10 -7.37 -16.96 -15.66
CA THR A 10 -8.29 -15.99 -16.28
C THR A 10 -9.77 -16.32 -16.05
N ASP A 11 -10.08 -17.50 -15.53
CA ASP A 11 -11.42 -18.07 -15.39
C ASP A 11 -11.67 -18.60 -13.96
N ALA A 12 -10.99 -18.04 -12.96
CA ALA A 12 -11.19 -18.37 -11.55
C ALA A 12 -12.65 -18.11 -11.14
N GLY A 13 -13.13 -18.88 -10.16
CA GLY A 13 -14.43 -18.62 -9.55
C GLY A 13 -14.42 -17.28 -8.81
N GLU A 14 -15.55 -16.58 -8.80
CA GLU A 14 -15.67 -15.26 -8.20
C GLU A 14 -16.76 -15.23 -7.12
N ALA A 15 -16.55 -14.38 -6.14
CA ALA A 15 -17.56 -14.07 -5.11
C ALA A 15 -17.48 -12.59 -4.73
N SER A 16 -18.63 -11.96 -4.59
CA SER A 16 -18.72 -10.56 -4.16
C SER A 16 -19.89 -10.30 -3.22
N TRP A 17 -19.76 -9.25 -2.45
CA TRP A 17 -20.80 -8.75 -1.58
C TRP A 17 -20.67 -7.24 -1.43
N ASN A 18 -21.70 -6.50 -1.81
CA ASN A 18 -21.75 -5.03 -1.78
C ASN A 18 -20.62 -4.32 -2.56
N LEU A 19 -19.88 -5.05 -3.37
CA LEU A 19 -18.84 -4.55 -4.26
C LEU A 19 -19.00 -5.21 -5.62
N GLN A 20 -19.14 -4.43 -6.68
CA GLN A 20 -19.35 -4.90 -8.04
C GLN A 20 -18.10 -4.68 -8.87
N LEU A 21 -17.59 -5.71 -9.53
CA LEU A 21 -16.61 -5.58 -10.60
C LEU A 21 -17.25 -4.88 -11.80
N VAL A 22 -16.69 -3.76 -12.21
CA VAL A 22 -17.13 -2.99 -13.40
C VAL A 22 -16.36 -3.43 -14.63
N SER A 23 -15.04 -3.59 -14.49
CA SER A 23 -14.17 -4.06 -15.58
C SER A 23 -12.92 -4.76 -15.06
N ASN A 24 -12.39 -5.67 -15.88
CA ASN A 24 -11.03 -6.20 -15.77
C ASN A 24 -10.32 -5.99 -17.11
N THR A 25 -9.17 -5.34 -17.12
CA THR A 25 -8.41 -5.00 -18.33
C THR A 25 -7.01 -5.58 -18.22
N PRO A 26 -6.70 -6.66 -18.98
CA PRO A 26 -5.37 -7.28 -18.96
C PRO A 26 -4.26 -6.35 -19.47
N SER A 27 -3.07 -6.47 -18.90
CA SER A 27 -1.88 -5.77 -19.38
C SER A 27 -1.48 -6.27 -20.79
N PRO A 28 -1.14 -5.37 -21.73
CA PRO A 28 -0.64 -5.76 -23.04
C PRO A 28 0.87 -6.07 -23.01
N GLU A 29 1.42 -6.63 -24.09
CA GLU A 29 2.86 -6.74 -24.28
C GLU A 29 3.52 -5.34 -24.28
N PRO A 30 4.71 -5.15 -23.68
CA PRO A 30 5.57 -6.18 -23.03
C PRO A 30 5.30 -6.37 -21.52
N PHE A 31 4.16 -5.98 -21.00
CA PHE A 31 3.77 -6.04 -19.60
C PHE A 31 2.96 -7.30 -19.25
N ALA A 32 2.40 -7.96 -20.26
CA ALA A 32 1.64 -9.20 -20.10
C ALA A 32 2.49 -10.31 -19.47
N GLY A 33 1.93 -11.01 -18.47
CA GLY A 33 2.64 -12.09 -17.75
C GLY A 33 3.76 -11.60 -16.84
N VAL A 34 3.90 -10.28 -16.64
CA VAL A 34 4.85 -9.65 -15.73
C VAL A 34 4.06 -9.00 -14.58
N THR A 35 4.58 -9.13 -13.37
CA THR A 35 3.93 -8.64 -12.15
C THR A 35 3.59 -7.15 -12.25
N ASN A 36 2.31 -6.82 -12.11
CA ASN A 36 1.84 -5.46 -11.86
C ASN A 36 2.03 -5.13 -10.37
N SER A 37 2.35 -3.89 -10.08
CA SER A 37 2.61 -3.39 -8.73
C SER A 37 1.65 -2.27 -8.35
N ASP A 38 2.14 -1.20 -7.75
CA ASP A 38 1.32 -0.17 -7.15
C ASP A 38 0.67 0.79 -8.17
N LEU A 39 -0.21 1.67 -7.67
CA LEU A 39 -0.99 2.63 -8.43
C LEU A 39 -0.78 4.06 -7.91
N ALA A 40 -0.73 5.01 -8.85
CA ALA A 40 -0.92 6.42 -8.59
C ALA A 40 -1.98 6.98 -9.56
N PHE A 41 -2.61 8.10 -9.20
CA PHE A 41 -3.68 8.69 -10.00
C PHE A 41 -3.41 10.16 -10.29
N LEU A 42 -3.75 10.59 -11.51
CA LEU A 42 -3.65 11.98 -11.94
C LEU A 42 -4.79 12.32 -12.89
N GLY A 43 -5.72 13.17 -12.47
CA GLY A 43 -6.91 13.50 -13.28
C GLY A 43 -7.68 12.25 -13.67
N ASP A 44 -7.81 12.02 -14.99
CA ASP A 44 -8.53 10.87 -15.55
C ASP A 44 -7.66 9.61 -15.73
N TYR A 45 -6.46 9.59 -15.15
CA TYR A 45 -5.51 8.50 -15.37
C TYR A 45 -5.17 7.74 -14.10
N ALA A 46 -5.12 6.41 -14.24
CA ALA A 46 -4.43 5.51 -13.30
C ALA A 46 -3.06 5.14 -13.90
N ILE A 47 -2.00 5.33 -13.12
CA ILE A 47 -0.64 4.94 -13.48
C ILE A 47 -0.31 3.70 -12.67
N GLN A 48 -0.05 2.59 -13.36
CA GLN A 48 0.18 1.28 -12.78
C GLN A 48 1.65 0.90 -12.95
N GLY A 49 2.34 0.66 -11.85
CA GLY A 49 3.66 0.08 -11.86
C GLY A 49 3.66 -1.35 -12.38
N ASN A 50 4.77 -1.78 -12.95
CA ASN A 50 5.00 -3.12 -13.43
C ASN A 50 6.49 -3.43 -13.38
N TYR A 51 6.89 -4.68 -13.23
CA TYR A 51 8.31 -5.06 -13.18
C TYR A 51 9.06 -4.75 -14.49
N ASN A 52 8.35 -4.52 -15.60
CA ASN A 52 8.90 -4.04 -16.86
C ASN A 52 8.80 -2.50 -17.04
N GLY A 53 8.33 -1.75 -16.05
CA GLY A 53 8.19 -0.30 -16.11
C GLY A 53 6.83 0.18 -15.59
N PHE A 54 6.09 0.97 -16.37
CA PHE A 54 4.76 1.43 -15.94
C PHE A 54 3.78 1.55 -17.11
N GLN A 55 2.50 1.51 -16.79
CA GLN A 55 1.37 1.62 -17.72
C GLN A 55 0.48 2.78 -17.29
N VAL A 56 -0.01 3.58 -18.26
CA VAL A 56 -0.93 4.69 -18.01
C VAL A 56 -2.28 4.37 -18.64
N TRP A 57 -3.30 4.25 -17.80
CA TRP A 57 -4.65 3.90 -18.17
C TRP A 57 -5.55 5.12 -18.06
N ASN A 58 -6.30 5.46 -19.14
CA ASN A 58 -7.42 6.38 -19.02
C ASN A 58 -8.61 5.62 -18.41
N ILE A 59 -9.12 6.11 -17.28
CA ILE A 59 -10.22 5.52 -16.52
C ILE A 59 -11.47 6.38 -16.49
N THR A 60 -11.61 7.34 -17.40
CA THR A 60 -12.81 8.19 -17.54
C THR A 60 -14.08 7.35 -17.72
N ASP A 61 -13.99 6.26 -18.48
CA ASP A 61 -15.03 5.23 -18.55
C ASP A 61 -14.56 4.01 -17.75
N PRO A 62 -15.05 3.80 -16.52
CA PRO A 62 -14.63 2.70 -15.70
C PRO A 62 -15.02 1.32 -16.27
N ALA A 63 -16.00 1.26 -17.20
CA ALA A 63 -16.39 0.03 -17.87
C ALA A 63 -15.47 -0.33 -19.04
N ALA A 64 -14.67 0.61 -19.54
CA ALA A 64 -13.78 0.43 -20.68
C ALA A 64 -12.47 1.22 -20.53
N PRO A 65 -11.63 0.93 -19.50
CA PRO A 65 -10.33 1.56 -19.36
C PRO A 65 -9.49 1.37 -20.62
N SER A 66 -8.73 2.40 -21.01
CA SER A 66 -7.91 2.32 -22.22
C SER A 66 -6.46 2.70 -21.93
N LEU A 67 -5.53 1.85 -22.39
CA LEU A 67 -4.10 2.16 -22.28
C LEU A 67 -3.76 3.38 -23.12
N ARG A 68 -3.11 4.38 -22.52
CA ARG A 68 -2.57 5.54 -23.23
C ARG A 68 -1.12 5.38 -23.57
N THR A 69 -0.34 4.84 -22.60
CA THR A 69 1.07 4.56 -22.82
C THR A 69 1.52 3.40 -21.98
N GLY A 70 2.48 2.63 -22.47
CA GLY A 70 3.25 1.67 -21.72
C GLY A 70 4.72 2.03 -21.87
N TYR A 71 5.39 2.35 -20.77
CA TYR A 71 6.78 2.77 -20.77
C TYR A 71 7.67 1.65 -20.24
N PHE A 72 8.41 1.01 -21.15
CA PHE A 72 9.33 -0.08 -20.79
C PHE A 72 10.60 0.49 -20.15
N CYS A 73 10.81 0.17 -18.88
CA CYS A 73 11.96 0.63 -18.11
C CYS A 73 12.15 -0.21 -16.83
N PRO A 74 12.60 -1.45 -16.95
CA PRO A 74 12.64 -2.39 -15.83
C PRO A 74 13.64 -1.97 -14.75
N ALA A 75 13.22 -2.04 -13.47
CA ALA A 75 14.11 -1.84 -12.32
C ALA A 75 13.56 -2.41 -11.01
N SER A 76 12.86 -3.49 -11.00
CA SER A 76 12.03 -4.13 -9.98
C SER A 76 10.57 -3.72 -10.04
N GLN A 77 9.88 -3.58 -8.90
CA GLN A 77 8.42 -3.36 -8.88
C GLN A 77 7.94 -2.03 -9.48
N SER A 78 8.82 -1.04 -9.62
CA SER A 78 8.48 0.26 -10.20
C SER A 78 7.31 0.95 -9.45
N ASP A 79 7.40 1.05 -8.12
CA ASP A 79 6.45 1.84 -7.32
C ASP A 79 6.34 3.26 -7.88
N VAL A 80 5.12 3.81 -7.98
CA VAL A 80 4.80 5.04 -8.71
C VAL A 80 4.14 6.09 -7.83
N SER A 81 4.52 7.35 -8.03
CA SER A 81 3.84 8.52 -7.44
C SER A 81 3.85 9.69 -8.41
N VAL A 82 2.88 10.58 -8.28
CA VAL A 82 2.74 11.75 -9.15
C VAL A 82 2.69 13.05 -8.36
N TYR A 83 3.19 14.12 -8.95
CA TYR A 83 2.89 15.47 -8.50
C TYR A 83 2.95 16.46 -9.65
N ARG A 84 1.85 17.12 -9.96
CA ARG A 84 1.68 17.98 -11.15
C ARG A 84 2.02 17.20 -12.44
N ASN A 85 3.04 17.65 -13.18
CA ASN A 85 3.52 17.01 -14.40
C ASN A 85 4.72 16.07 -14.17
N LEU A 86 5.00 15.69 -12.95
CA LEU A 86 6.09 14.76 -12.62
C LEU A 86 5.54 13.41 -12.18
N LEU A 87 6.16 12.36 -12.70
CA LEU A 87 5.99 10.97 -12.25
C LEU A 87 7.31 10.50 -11.63
N PHE A 88 7.22 9.94 -10.47
CA PHE A 88 8.32 9.34 -9.73
C PHE A 88 8.20 7.82 -9.81
N VAL A 89 9.30 7.12 -10.07
CA VAL A 89 9.32 5.67 -10.22
C VAL A 89 10.50 5.10 -9.44
N SER A 90 10.23 4.18 -8.55
CA SER A 90 11.22 3.47 -7.73
C SER A 90 12.02 2.45 -8.54
N GLY A 91 13.27 2.24 -8.16
CA GLY A 91 14.14 1.20 -8.68
C GLY A 91 15.12 0.67 -7.64
N GLU A 92 15.13 -0.64 -7.43
CA GLU A 92 16.05 -1.29 -6.49
C GLU A 92 16.73 -2.54 -7.08
N GLY A 93 16.21 -3.04 -8.19
CA GLY A 93 16.68 -4.27 -8.82
C GLY A 93 18.14 -4.17 -9.30
N LEU A 94 18.89 -5.25 -9.15
CA LEU A 94 20.29 -5.31 -9.58
C LEU A 94 20.46 -5.21 -11.10
N SER A 95 19.42 -5.50 -11.86
CA SER A 95 19.39 -5.42 -13.32
C SER A 95 18.91 -4.08 -13.87
N GLY A 96 18.38 -3.18 -13.03
CA GLY A 96 17.90 -1.88 -13.47
C GLY A 96 18.99 -1.02 -14.10
N ARG A 97 18.69 -0.34 -15.22
CA ARG A 97 19.61 0.50 -15.97
C ARG A 97 19.15 1.96 -16.00
N ILE A 98 20.12 2.88 -16.03
CA ILE A 98 19.84 4.32 -16.15
C ILE A 98 19.13 4.64 -17.48
N ASP A 99 19.51 3.96 -18.56
CA ASP A 99 18.98 4.13 -19.91
C ASP A 99 17.71 3.32 -20.21
N CYS A 100 17.14 2.64 -19.20
CA CYS A 100 15.97 1.76 -19.33
C CYS A 100 16.17 0.53 -20.25
N GLY A 101 17.42 0.17 -20.55
CA GLY A 101 17.71 -1.01 -21.38
C GLY A 101 17.23 -2.32 -20.75
N GLY A 102 16.65 -3.19 -21.57
CA GLY A 102 16.11 -4.49 -21.16
C GLY A 102 17.18 -5.59 -21.00
N GLU A 103 18.41 -5.36 -21.43
CA GLU A 103 19.53 -6.30 -21.31
C GLU A 103 20.03 -6.46 -19.87
N GLY A 104 19.61 -5.55 -18.98
CA GLY A 104 20.00 -5.57 -17.58
C GLY A 104 21.47 -5.20 -17.35
N VAL A 105 21.98 -5.51 -16.15
CA VAL A 105 23.36 -5.26 -15.72
C VAL A 105 23.92 -6.54 -15.13
N ALA A 106 24.89 -7.13 -15.81
CA ALA A 106 25.54 -8.39 -15.39
C ALA A 106 26.66 -8.18 -14.37
N ASP A 107 27.38 -7.04 -14.44
CA ASP A 107 28.52 -6.76 -13.57
C ASP A 107 28.10 -6.49 -12.14
N THR A 108 28.91 -6.92 -11.17
CA THR A 108 28.67 -6.63 -9.74
C THR A 108 28.81 -5.14 -9.40
N VAL A 109 29.62 -4.42 -10.16
CA VAL A 109 29.82 -2.95 -10.08
C VAL A 109 29.61 -2.37 -11.47
N SER A 110 28.68 -1.45 -11.63
CA SER A 110 28.38 -0.83 -12.92
C SER A 110 27.88 0.60 -12.79
N ALA A 111 28.45 1.50 -13.58
CA ALA A 111 27.98 2.87 -13.70
C ALA A 111 26.61 2.98 -14.41
N ASP A 112 26.23 1.96 -15.17
CA ASP A 112 24.95 1.93 -15.89
C ASP A 112 23.78 1.52 -14.98
N ARG A 113 24.06 0.95 -13.78
CA ARG A 113 23.01 0.48 -12.87
C ARG A 113 22.28 1.64 -12.24
N LEU A 114 20.94 1.58 -12.30
CA LEU A 114 20.06 2.43 -11.53
C LEU A 114 19.54 1.70 -10.30
N ARG A 115 19.77 2.28 -9.12
CA ARG A 115 19.07 1.93 -7.87
C ARG A 115 18.78 3.21 -7.12
N GLY A 116 17.50 3.59 -7.06
CA GLY A 116 17.04 4.84 -6.48
C GLY A 116 15.75 5.31 -7.12
N LEU A 117 15.68 6.57 -7.46
CA LEU A 117 14.46 7.22 -7.97
C LEU A 117 14.66 7.71 -9.40
N ARG A 118 13.71 7.40 -10.28
CA ARG A 118 13.58 8.03 -11.60
C ARG A 118 12.50 9.10 -11.54
N ILE A 119 12.71 10.18 -12.28
CA ILE A 119 11.77 11.29 -12.41
C ILE A 119 11.46 11.48 -13.89
N PHE A 120 10.17 11.41 -14.24
CA PHE A 120 9.68 11.63 -15.59
C PHE A 120 8.85 12.90 -15.65
N ASP A 121 9.00 13.66 -16.73
CA ASP A 121 8.02 14.68 -17.14
C ASP A 121 6.90 13.99 -17.91
N ILE A 122 5.68 14.12 -17.43
CA ILE A 122 4.45 13.59 -18.00
C ILE A 122 3.50 14.69 -18.46
N SER A 123 4.03 15.87 -18.79
CA SER A 123 3.23 16.96 -19.42
C SER A 123 2.53 16.50 -20.69
N ASP A 124 3.16 15.59 -21.43
CA ASP A 124 2.54 14.76 -22.45
C ASP A 124 2.46 13.33 -21.91
N ILE A 125 1.27 12.94 -21.49
CA ILE A 125 1.03 11.63 -20.84
C ILE A 125 1.28 10.44 -21.80
N GLU A 126 1.22 10.68 -23.11
CA GLU A 126 1.49 9.66 -24.13
C GLU A 126 3.00 9.50 -24.42
N ASN A 127 3.80 10.51 -24.07
CA ASN A 127 5.25 10.53 -24.32
C ASN A 127 6.03 10.95 -23.07
N PRO A 128 6.06 10.15 -22.00
CA PRO A 128 6.83 10.43 -20.79
C PRO A 128 8.33 10.58 -21.11
N VAL A 129 8.99 11.56 -20.51
CA VAL A 129 10.42 11.83 -20.70
C VAL A 129 11.16 11.71 -19.37
N ASN A 130 12.15 10.84 -19.27
CA ASN A 130 13.02 10.79 -18.08
C ASN A 130 13.85 12.09 -18.01
N VAL A 131 13.62 12.88 -16.97
CA VAL A 131 14.24 14.20 -16.76
C VAL A 131 15.24 14.21 -15.61
N GLY A 132 15.33 13.14 -14.82
CA GLY A 132 16.28 13.03 -13.73
C GLY A 132 16.29 11.65 -13.08
N ASN A 133 17.44 11.32 -12.50
CA ASN A 133 17.62 10.09 -11.74
C ASN A 133 18.42 10.41 -10.47
N VAL A 134 17.98 9.90 -9.32
CA VAL A 134 18.71 10.02 -8.06
C VAL A 134 19.11 8.64 -7.59
N GLN A 135 20.40 8.39 -7.53
CA GLN A 135 20.97 7.14 -7.04
C GLN A 135 21.00 7.14 -5.50
N THR A 136 20.66 6.04 -4.88
CA THR A 136 20.74 5.84 -3.44
C THR A 136 21.57 4.61 -3.09
N CYS A 137 22.05 4.52 -1.87
CA CYS A 137 22.87 3.40 -1.42
C CYS A 137 22.12 2.07 -1.34
N ARG A 138 20.80 2.12 -1.14
CA ARG A 138 19.97 0.93 -0.93
C ARG A 138 18.83 0.78 -1.95
N GLY A 139 18.85 1.56 -3.03
CA GLY A 139 17.75 1.58 -3.99
C GLY A 139 16.49 2.22 -3.39
N SER A 140 15.38 2.06 -4.10
CA SER A 140 14.05 2.46 -3.68
C SER A 140 13.09 1.33 -3.98
N HIS A 141 12.58 0.68 -2.95
CA HIS A 141 11.50 -0.30 -3.05
C HIS A 141 10.18 0.42 -3.23
N THR A 142 9.86 1.29 -2.26
CA THR A 142 8.80 2.28 -2.31
C THR A 142 9.40 3.67 -2.06
N HIS A 143 8.63 4.70 -2.39
CA HIS A 143 8.98 6.07 -2.08
C HIS A 143 7.73 6.88 -1.74
N THR A 144 7.92 7.96 -0.99
CA THR A 144 6.80 8.80 -0.56
C THR A 144 7.03 10.24 -0.99
N VAL A 145 6.12 10.79 -1.78
CA VAL A 145 6.15 12.20 -2.19
C VAL A 145 5.48 13.05 -1.12
N LEU A 146 6.27 13.92 -0.48
CA LEU A 146 5.80 14.89 0.51
C LEU A 146 5.73 16.29 -0.11
N VAL A 147 4.52 16.83 -0.14
CA VAL A 147 4.26 18.22 -0.53
C VAL A 147 4.21 19.07 0.73
N ASP A 148 5.21 19.95 0.88
CA ASP A 148 5.20 20.96 1.97
C ASP A 148 4.35 22.18 1.53
N PRO A 149 3.25 22.50 2.22
CA PRO A 149 2.43 23.67 1.87
C PRO A 149 3.18 25.00 2.00
N LYS A 150 4.33 25.02 2.69
CA LYS A 150 5.19 26.20 2.86
C LYS A 150 6.22 26.35 1.75
N ASP A 151 6.46 25.29 0.94
CA ASP A 151 7.45 25.27 -0.14
C ASP A 151 6.79 24.98 -1.49
N SER A 152 6.38 26.00 -2.20
CA SER A 152 5.76 25.87 -3.53
C SER A 152 6.75 25.60 -4.67
N GLN A 153 8.06 25.57 -4.40
CA GLN A 153 9.10 25.42 -5.41
C GLN A 153 9.70 24.02 -5.47
N ASN A 154 9.55 23.24 -4.42
CA ASN A 154 10.09 21.89 -4.31
C ASN A 154 9.01 20.91 -3.88
N VAL A 155 9.26 19.63 -4.13
CA VAL A 155 8.68 18.52 -3.39
C VAL A 155 9.81 17.70 -2.78
N TYR A 156 9.49 16.97 -1.74
CA TYR A 156 10.43 16.10 -1.04
C TYR A 156 10.02 14.66 -1.27
N VAL A 157 11.01 13.78 -1.44
CA VAL A 157 10.74 12.34 -1.62
C VAL A 157 11.52 11.57 -0.57
N TYR A 158 10.80 10.82 0.25
CA TYR A 158 11.38 9.92 1.24
C TYR A 158 11.65 8.56 0.60
N ILE A 159 12.87 8.09 0.72
CA ILE A 159 13.31 6.77 0.25
C ILE A 159 13.58 5.90 1.47
N SER A 160 12.84 4.82 1.60
CA SER A 160 12.94 3.89 2.73
C SER A 160 14.20 3.02 2.68
N GLY A 161 14.69 2.68 1.51
CA GLY A 161 15.94 1.96 1.30
C GLY A 161 15.92 0.53 1.83
N SER A 162 15.14 -0.36 1.22
CA SER A 162 14.95 -1.74 1.71
C SER A 162 15.94 -2.76 1.15
N SER A 163 16.60 -2.46 0.05
CA SER A 163 17.53 -3.37 -0.61
C SER A 163 18.94 -3.33 0.04
N GLY A 164 19.82 -4.25 -0.35
CA GLY A 164 21.19 -4.30 0.14
C GLY A 164 22.01 -3.07 -0.20
N VAL A 165 22.94 -2.73 0.69
CA VAL A 165 23.84 -1.59 0.49
C VAL A 165 24.75 -1.83 -0.71
N ARG A 166 24.83 -0.87 -1.61
CA ARG A 166 25.73 -0.89 -2.79
C ARG A 166 27.18 -0.83 -2.36
N SER A 167 28.05 -1.43 -3.17
CA SER A 167 29.50 -1.26 -3.01
C SER A 167 29.89 0.22 -3.14
N PRO A 168 30.80 0.74 -2.30
CA PRO A 168 31.35 2.08 -2.48
C PRO A 168 32.12 2.24 -3.82
N SER A 169 32.52 1.13 -4.45
CA SER A 169 33.10 1.16 -5.81
C SER A 169 32.05 1.41 -6.89
N GLU A 170 30.76 1.19 -6.62
CA GLU A 170 29.66 1.47 -7.53
C GLU A 170 29.05 2.86 -7.26
N LEU A 171 28.88 3.19 -6.00
CA LEU A 171 28.40 4.51 -5.57
C LEU A 171 29.22 4.96 -4.35
N GLU A 172 30.02 5.99 -4.55
CA GLU A 172 30.86 6.58 -3.51
C GLU A 172 30.04 6.99 -2.28
N GLY A 173 30.56 6.77 -1.08
CA GLY A 173 29.92 7.10 0.18
C GLY A 173 28.92 6.06 0.71
N CYS A 174 28.67 4.97 -0.02
CA CYS A 174 27.82 3.89 0.48
C CYS A 174 28.60 2.96 1.42
N SER A 175 28.05 2.74 2.61
CA SER A 175 28.58 1.85 3.63
C SER A 175 27.45 1.07 4.28
N GLY A 176 27.66 -0.21 4.53
CA GLY A 176 26.78 -1.10 5.29
C GLY A 176 27.37 -1.48 6.65
N ALA A 177 28.40 -0.79 7.11
CA ALA A 177 29.00 -0.98 8.43
C ALA A 177 28.03 -0.54 9.54
N MET A 178 28.29 -0.97 10.78
CA MET A 178 27.52 -0.49 11.93
C MET A 178 27.86 0.98 12.24
N PRO A 179 26.97 1.75 12.90
CA PRO A 179 27.17 3.17 13.17
C PRO A 179 28.43 3.51 14.00
N ASP A 180 28.90 2.59 14.83
CA ASP A 180 30.13 2.71 15.62
C ASP A 180 31.39 2.52 14.78
N GLU A 181 31.30 1.82 13.65
CA GLU A 181 32.40 1.65 12.68
C GLU A 181 32.38 2.75 11.61
N ASP A 182 31.20 3.14 11.13
CA ASP A 182 31.02 4.22 10.17
C ASP A 182 29.77 5.05 10.48
N PRO A 183 29.94 6.28 10.99
CA PRO A 183 28.81 7.15 11.28
C PRO A 183 27.99 7.57 10.04
N ASN A 184 28.52 7.36 8.83
CA ASN A 184 27.83 7.66 7.57
C ASN A 184 27.18 6.42 6.93
N THR A 185 27.06 5.32 7.68
CA THR A 185 26.42 4.10 7.16
C THR A 185 25.06 4.38 6.53
N ALA A 186 24.73 3.62 5.48
CA ALA A 186 23.40 3.65 4.84
C ALA A 186 22.33 2.90 5.65
N LEU A 187 22.70 2.29 6.77
CA LEU A 187 21.77 1.63 7.69
C LEU A 187 21.16 2.63 8.69
N PHE A 188 20.02 2.29 9.26
CA PHE A 188 19.32 3.05 10.32
C PHE A 188 18.83 4.44 9.92
N ARG A 189 18.71 4.73 8.63
CA ARG A 189 18.30 6.02 8.09
C ARG A 189 17.37 5.87 6.90
N ILE A 190 16.67 6.95 6.56
CA ILE A 190 16.03 7.15 5.26
C ILE A 190 16.79 8.21 4.47
N GLU A 191 16.56 8.29 3.17
CA GLU A 191 17.08 9.36 2.34
C GLU A 191 15.96 10.36 2.04
N VAL A 192 16.21 11.65 2.18
CA VAL A 192 15.31 12.73 1.79
C VAL A 192 15.84 13.40 0.52
N ILE A 193 15.12 13.23 -0.57
CA ILE A 193 15.43 13.85 -1.86
C ILE A 193 14.61 15.12 -1.99
N ARG A 194 15.26 16.26 -2.27
CA ARG A 194 14.57 17.47 -2.69
C ARG A 194 14.52 17.53 -4.21
N VAL A 195 13.34 17.73 -4.76
CA VAL A 195 13.09 17.84 -6.20
C VAL A 195 12.62 19.25 -6.53
N PRO A 196 13.47 20.11 -7.14
CA PRO A 196 13.07 21.43 -7.60
C PRO A 196 12.09 21.32 -8.78
N LEU A 197 10.88 21.86 -8.63
CA LEU A 197 9.80 21.70 -9.63
C LEU A 197 10.12 22.37 -10.98
N LYS A 198 10.94 23.43 -10.98
CA LYS A 198 11.38 24.11 -12.22
C LYS A 198 12.56 23.44 -12.92
N ASN A 199 13.29 22.59 -12.21
CA ASN A 199 14.45 21.88 -12.73
C ASN A 199 14.58 20.52 -12.04
N PRO A 200 13.72 19.54 -12.36
CA PRO A 200 13.73 18.22 -11.73
C PRO A 200 15.05 17.46 -11.89
N ALA A 201 15.82 17.77 -12.95
CA ALA A 201 17.17 17.21 -13.15
C ALA A 201 18.17 17.57 -12.03
N ALA A 202 17.88 18.62 -11.23
CA ALA A 202 18.68 19.00 -10.08
C ALA A 202 18.22 18.33 -8.76
N ALA A 203 17.39 17.30 -8.86
CA ALA A 203 16.98 16.52 -7.69
C ALA A 203 18.19 15.87 -7.03
N ALA A 204 18.27 15.95 -5.69
CA ALA A 204 19.40 15.43 -4.92
C ALA A 204 18.99 15.09 -3.50
N ILE A 205 19.69 14.15 -2.88
CA ILE A 205 19.61 13.86 -1.45
C ILE A 205 20.05 15.10 -0.68
N VAL A 206 19.21 15.62 0.20
CA VAL A 206 19.47 16.81 1.03
C VAL A 206 19.68 16.48 2.50
N SER A 207 19.21 15.34 2.94
CA SER A 207 19.45 14.82 4.29
C SER A 207 19.26 13.30 4.34
N SER A 208 19.76 12.69 5.41
CA SER A 208 19.65 11.25 5.68
C SER A 208 19.34 11.03 7.15
N PRO A 209 18.10 11.37 7.61
CA PRO A 209 17.75 11.32 9.02
C PRO A 209 17.73 9.89 9.57
N ARG A 210 18.29 9.73 10.76
CA ARG A 210 18.40 8.45 11.48
C ARG A 210 17.17 8.24 12.37
N ILE A 211 16.09 7.70 11.79
CA ILE A 211 14.83 7.48 12.50
C ILE A 211 14.77 6.15 13.24
N PHE A 212 15.78 5.29 13.09
CA PHE A 212 15.81 3.93 13.67
C PHE A 212 16.80 3.76 14.82
N GLU A 213 17.51 4.81 15.22
CA GLU A 213 18.46 4.73 16.31
C GLU A 213 17.77 4.31 17.62
N ASP A 214 18.50 3.52 18.45
CA ASP A 214 18.04 3.07 19.77
C ASP A 214 16.78 2.18 19.77
N LEU A 215 16.48 1.49 18.66
CA LEU A 215 15.44 0.47 18.61
C LEU A 215 16.07 -0.92 18.71
N GLU A 216 15.55 -1.70 19.65
CA GLU A 216 15.94 -3.09 19.86
C GLU A 216 15.49 -3.97 18.66
N PRO A 217 16.04 -5.17 18.51
CA PRO A 217 15.51 -6.14 17.57
C PRO A 217 14.02 -6.39 17.83
N ALA A 218 13.22 -6.44 16.75
CA ALA A 218 11.79 -6.66 16.87
C ALA A 218 11.49 -8.02 17.54
N PRO A 219 10.39 -8.13 18.30
CA PRO A 219 9.95 -9.41 18.84
C PRO A 219 9.63 -10.39 17.70
N SER A 220 9.90 -11.67 17.91
CA SER A 220 9.62 -12.72 16.95
C SER A 220 8.22 -13.29 17.15
N HIS A 221 7.54 -13.61 16.04
CA HIS A 221 6.28 -14.35 16.07
C HIS A 221 6.50 -15.86 16.30
N GLY A 222 5.40 -16.57 16.62
CA GLY A 222 5.37 -18.02 16.73
C GLY A 222 5.28 -18.74 15.38
N GLU A 223 5.05 -20.05 15.44
CA GLU A 223 4.85 -20.93 14.27
C GLU A 223 3.61 -21.79 14.49
N THR A 224 2.76 -21.94 13.44
CA THR A 224 1.64 -22.89 13.52
C THR A 224 2.10 -24.33 13.32
N GLU A 225 1.32 -25.30 13.81
CA GLU A 225 1.59 -26.72 13.58
C GLU A 225 1.64 -27.08 12.08
N VAL A 226 0.86 -26.40 11.26
CA VAL A 226 0.86 -26.57 9.78
C VAL A 226 2.16 -26.05 9.20
N ASP A 227 2.63 -24.88 9.61
CA ASP A 227 3.90 -24.31 9.15
C ASP A 227 5.09 -25.13 9.63
N ARG A 228 5.07 -25.57 10.88
CA ARG A 228 6.10 -26.44 11.45
C ARG A 228 6.27 -27.73 10.65
N LYS A 229 5.15 -28.40 10.30
CA LYS A 229 5.19 -29.60 9.45
C LYS A 229 5.69 -29.31 8.04
N ALA A 230 5.29 -28.18 7.46
CA ALA A 230 5.77 -27.75 6.16
C ALA A 230 7.28 -27.46 6.17
N ASN A 231 7.78 -26.82 7.23
CA ASN A 231 9.21 -26.53 7.40
C ASN A 231 10.02 -27.79 7.67
N GLU A 232 9.49 -28.76 8.43
CA GLU A 232 10.10 -30.09 8.60
C GLU A 232 10.21 -30.82 7.25
N ALA A 233 9.17 -30.78 6.40
CA ALA A 233 9.20 -31.38 5.08
C ALA A 233 10.24 -30.69 4.16
N LYS A 234 10.34 -29.37 4.22
CA LYS A 234 11.36 -28.60 3.49
C LYS A 234 12.77 -28.94 3.97
N ALA A 235 12.98 -29.07 5.28
CA ALA A 235 14.26 -29.47 5.85
C ALA A 235 14.67 -30.88 5.41
N GLN A 236 13.73 -31.83 5.34
CA GLN A 236 13.97 -33.17 4.80
C GLN A 236 14.30 -33.11 3.31
N ALA A 237 13.59 -32.34 2.53
CA ALA A 237 13.87 -32.13 1.11
C ALA A 237 15.25 -31.49 0.88
N ARG A 238 15.65 -30.51 1.71
CA ARG A 238 16.99 -29.91 1.71
C ARG A 238 18.06 -30.97 1.97
N ALA A 239 17.87 -31.81 2.99
CA ALA A 239 18.79 -32.91 3.31
C ALA A 239 18.87 -33.95 2.15
N ALA A 240 17.78 -34.14 1.42
CA ALA A 240 17.75 -34.99 0.23
C ALA A 240 18.34 -34.32 -1.04
N GLY A 241 18.81 -33.07 -0.92
CA GLY A 241 19.52 -32.37 -2.01
C GLY A 241 18.68 -31.39 -2.80
N ALA A 242 17.47 -31.03 -2.36
CA ALA A 242 16.70 -29.95 -2.96
C ALA A 242 17.40 -28.60 -2.78
N PHE A 243 17.19 -27.69 -3.73
CA PHE A 243 17.67 -26.30 -3.64
C PHE A 243 16.66 -25.50 -2.82
N ILE A 244 16.92 -25.36 -1.54
CA ILE A 244 16.08 -24.62 -0.58
C ILE A 244 16.98 -23.61 0.13
N VAL A 245 16.56 -22.35 0.15
CA VAL A 245 17.25 -21.25 0.83
C VAL A 245 16.34 -20.63 1.89
N GLU A 246 16.94 -20.05 2.90
CA GLU A 246 16.22 -19.27 3.89
C GLU A 246 16.13 -17.82 3.42
N ILE A 247 14.91 -17.28 3.34
CA ILE A 247 14.62 -15.89 3.02
C ILE A 247 13.70 -15.37 4.12
N GLN A 248 14.13 -14.33 4.81
CA GLN A 248 13.37 -13.71 5.92
C GLN A 248 12.87 -14.73 6.96
N GLY A 249 13.74 -15.66 7.36
CA GLY A 249 13.41 -16.69 8.33
C GLY A 249 12.55 -17.85 7.79
N ASN A 250 12.22 -17.86 6.51
CA ASN A 250 11.42 -18.91 5.88
C ASN A 250 12.22 -19.72 4.85
N ASP A 251 12.14 -21.03 4.92
CA ASP A 251 12.69 -21.92 3.92
C ASP A 251 11.89 -21.84 2.62
N GLN A 252 12.55 -21.41 1.54
CA GLN A 252 11.94 -21.26 0.22
C GLN A 252 12.59 -22.24 -0.79
N PRO A 253 11.81 -23.14 -1.41
CA PRO A 253 12.28 -23.93 -2.52
C PRO A 253 12.56 -23.03 -3.73
N LEU A 254 13.74 -23.17 -4.33
CA LEU A 254 14.08 -22.42 -5.53
C LEU A 254 13.53 -23.12 -6.78
N PRO A 255 12.80 -22.40 -7.65
CA PRO A 255 12.32 -22.97 -8.91
C PRO A 255 13.48 -23.37 -9.83
N SER A 256 13.26 -24.38 -10.63
CA SER A 256 14.27 -24.87 -11.61
C SER A 256 14.71 -23.77 -12.60
N GLY A 257 13.80 -22.87 -12.98
CA GLY A 257 14.12 -21.72 -13.83
C GLY A 257 15.15 -20.76 -13.22
N PHE A 258 15.23 -20.67 -11.89
CA PHE A 258 16.23 -19.91 -11.18
C PHE A 258 17.52 -20.72 -10.92
N VAL A 259 17.38 -22.00 -10.62
CA VAL A 259 18.51 -22.89 -10.29
C VAL A 259 19.33 -23.28 -11.52
N ASN A 260 18.67 -23.57 -12.64
CA ASN A 260 19.35 -24.08 -13.84
C ASN A 260 20.40 -23.09 -14.41
N PRO A 261 20.13 -21.80 -14.60
CA PRO A 261 21.14 -20.85 -15.05
C PRO A 261 22.34 -20.74 -14.09
N MET A 262 22.11 -20.88 -12.79
CA MET A 262 23.19 -20.89 -11.81
C MET A 262 24.04 -22.16 -11.90
N LEU A 263 23.42 -23.30 -12.11
CA LEU A 263 24.15 -24.57 -12.36
C LEU A 263 24.99 -24.48 -13.63
N ASP A 264 24.46 -23.91 -14.70
CA ASP A 264 25.20 -23.66 -15.95
C ASP A 264 26.40 -22.73 -15.71
N SER A 265 26.24 -21.72 -14.85
CA SER A 265 27.33 -20.83 -14.43
C SER A 265 28.41 -21.58 -13.64
N VAL A 266 28.02 -22.49 -12.73
CA VAL A 266 28.97 -23.33 -11.98
C VAL A 266 29.73 -24.28 -12.93
N VAL A 267 29.02 -24.88 -13.90
CA VAL A 267 29.66 -25.75 -14.93
C VAL A 267 30.66 -24.93 -15.74
N SER A 268 30.29 -23.71 -16.17
CA SER A 268 31.17 -22.84 -16.96
C SER A 268 32.40 -22.38 -16.16
N ALA A 269 32.23 -22.07 -14.87
CA ALA A 269 33.33 -21.62 -14.01
C ALA A 269 34.44 -22.68 -13.80
N ARG A 270 34.13 -23.99 -13.97
CA ARG A 270 35.12 -25.08 -13.93
C ARG A 270 35.66 -25.48 -15.30
N ASP A 271 35.55 -24.62 -16.31
CA ASP A 271 35.90 -24.91 -17.70
C ASP A 271 35.20 -26.18 -18.25
N GLY A 272 34.05 -26.52 -17.71
CA GLY A 272 33.27 -27.70 -18.05
C GLY A 272 32.28 -27.45 -19.18
N THR A 273 31.99 -28.50 -19.90
CA THR A 273 30.89 -28.58 -20.87
C THR A 273 29.99 -29.77 -20.51
N GLY A 274 28.70 -29.65 -20.73
CA GLY A 274 27.73 -30.72 -20.51
C GLY A 274 26.76 -30.46 -19.34
N THR A 275 26.02 -31.49 -18.95
CA THR A 275 25.01 -31.39 -17.88
C THR A 275 25.67 -31.24 -16.51
N PRO A 276 25.05 -30.47 -15.60
CA PRO A 276 25.52 -30.34 -14.22
C PRO A 276 25.64 -31.70 -13.51
N THR A 277 26.71 -31.89 -12.79
CA THR A 277 26.97 -33.07 -11.96
C THR A 277 26.47 -32.90 -10.52
N ALA A 278 26.50 -33.99 -9.74
CA ALA A 278 26.22 -33.93 -8.32
C ALA A 278 27.18 -33.00 -7.54
N ALA A 279 28.44 -32.92 -7.99
CA ALA A 279 29.43 -32.00 -7.43
C ALA A 279 29.10 -30.52 -7.72
N ASP A 280 28.63 -30.21 -8.94
CA ASP A 280 28.20 -28.87 -9.31
C ASP A 280 26.97 -28.46 -8.50
N SER A 281 26.04 -29.38 -8.32
CA SER A 281 24.86 -29.16 -7.47
C SER A 281 25.22 -28.92 -5.99
N ALA A 282 26.22 -29.64 -5.47
CA ALA A 282 26.72 -29.43 -4.12
C ALA A 282 27.41 -28.06 -3.98
N ALA A 283 28.27 -27.69 -4.93
CA ALA A 283 28.94 -26.38 -4.95
C ALA A 283 27.95 -25.22 -5.02
N LEU A 284 26.89 -25.36 -5.85
CA LEU A 284 25.83 -24.35 -5.88
C LEU A 284 25.10 -24.24 -4.55
N ARG A 285 24.72 -25.36 -3.90
CA ARG A 285 24.04 -25.32 -2.59
C ARG A 285 24.90 -24.63 -1.53
N GLU A 286 26.20 -24.85 -1.52
CA GLU A 286 27.14 -24.20 -0.61
C GLU A 286 27.21 -22.68 -0.87
N ALA A 287 27.17 -22.26 -2.13
CA ALA A 287 27.25 -20.85 -2.52
C ALA A 287 25.91 -20.09 -2.38
N LEU A 288 24.78 -20.80 -2.42
CA LEU A 288 23.43 -20.20 -2.44
C LEU A 288 23.17 -19.21 -1.30
N PRO A 289 23.48 -19.49 -0.01
CA PRO A 289 23.23 -18.52 1.05
C PRO A 289 23.93 -17.17 0.78
N GLY A 290 25.18 -17.21 0.30
CA GLY A 290 25.92 -16.01 -0.06
C GLY A 290 25.40 -15.32 -1.32
N ILE A 291 24.88 -16.06 -2.29
CA ILE A 291 24.24 -15.50 -3.48
C ILE A 291 22.94 -14.79 -3.10
N ILE A 292 22.09 -15.47 -2.33
CA ILE A 292 20.82 -14.90 -1.87
C ILE A 292 21.05 -13.68 -0.96
N ALA A 293 21.97 -13.76 -0.02
CA ALA A 293 22.31 -12.62 0.83
C ALA A 293 22.74 -11.38 0.00
N ARG A 294 23.43 -11.57 -1.11
CA ARG A 294 23.76 -10.48 -2.03
C ARG A 294 22.56 -9.98 -2.83
N LEU A 295 21.66 -10.85 -3.24
CA LEU A 295 20.48 -10.51 -4.03
C LEU A 295 19.43 -9.74 -3.21
N ILE A 296 19.16 -10.23 -2.00
CA ILE A 296 18.20 -9.59 -1.08
C ILE A 296 18.84 -8.54 -0.15
N GLY A 297 20.15 -8.33 -0.27
CA GLY A 297 20.93 -7.41 0.53
C GLY A 297 21.32 -8.00 1.89
N GLY A 298 22.52 -8.55 1.96
CA GLY A 298 23.13 -8.93 3.24
C GLY A 298 23.25 -7.69 4.13
N GLY A 299 22.36 -7.59 5.12
CA GLY A 299 22.54 -6.72 6.28
C GLY A 299 23.55 -7.33 7.26
N PRO A 300 23.88 -6.62 8.35
CA PRO A 300 24.76 -7.14 9.38
C PRO A 300 24.24 -8.46 9.93
N THR A 301 25.14 -9.41 10.13
CA THR A 301 24.83 -10.71 10.74
C THR A 301 24.70 -10.53 12.26
N GLY A 302 23.50 -10.60 12.81
CA GLY A 302 23.22 -10.52 14.25
C GLY A 302 21.92 -9.78 14.55
N PRO A 303 21.47 -9.80 15.81
CA PRO A 303 20.29 -9.06 16.20
C PRO A 303 20.60 -7.56 16.17
N THR A 304 20.23 -6.92 15.08
CA THR A 304 20.24 -5.48 14.90
C THR A 304 18.80 -4.99 14.91
N GLY A 305 18.53 -3.85 15.49
CA GLY A 305 17.23 -3.19 15.36
C GLY A 305 16.84 -2.94 13.89
N PRO A 306 15.69 -2.34 13.64
CA PRO A 306 15.24 -2.04 12.27
C PRO A 306 16.25 -1.13 11.57
N THR A 307 16.59 -1.44 10.32
CA THR A 307 17.57 -0.67 9.52
C THR A 307 16.94 0.07 8.36
N GLN A 308 15.63 -0.13 8.14
CA GLN A 308 14.88 0.36 6.97
C GLN A 308 13.38 0.36 7.23
N CYS A 309 12.64 1.10 6.41
CA CYS A 309 11.18 0.95 6.29
C CYS A 309 10.83 0.11 5.05
N HIS A 310 9.59 -0.39 5.02
CA HIS A 310 8.91 -0.73 3.79
C HIS A 310 8.22 0.53 3.25
N ASP A 311 7.08 0.95 3.85
CA ASP A 311 6.38 2.16 3.48
C ASP A 311 6.45 3.24 4.56
N ILE A 312 6.40 4.49 4.12
CA ILE A 312 6.14 5.66 4.96
C ILE A 312 4.94 6.40 4.37
N THR A 313 3.86 6.52 5.13
CA THR A 313 2.69 7.30 4.74
C THR A 313 2.76 8.66 5.41
N VAL A 314 2.86 9.72 4.61
CA VAL A 314 2.85 11.11 5.10
C VAL A 314 1.43 11.65 5.15
N TYR A 315 1.12 12.42 6.20
CA TYR A 315 -0.13 13.16 6.35
C TYR A 315 0.17 14.64 6.58
N PRO A 316 0.47 15.40 5.51
CA PRO A 316 0.94 16.78 5.62
C PRO A 316 -0.03 17.73 6.32
N ALA A 317 -1.34 17.48 6.20
CA ALA A 317 -2.39 18.30 6.81
C ALA A 317 -2.27 18.38 8.36
N ILE A 318 -1.71 17.34 8.98
CA ILE A 318 -1.52 17.26 10.44
C ILE A 318 -0.04 17.24 10.85
N GLY A 319 0.90 17.26 9.89
CA GLY A 319 2.34 17.27 10.15
C GLY A 319 2.91 15.95 10.65
N LEU A 320 2.21 14.83 10.43
CA LEU A 320 2.61 13.50 10.88
C LEU A 320 2.89 12.55 9.71
N ALA A 321 3.67 11.51 9.99
CA ALA A 321 3.79 10.35 9.10
C ALA A 321 3.78 9.05 9.92
N GLY A 322 3.27 7.98 9.30
CA GLY A 322 3.33 6.62 9.80
C GLY A 322 4.37 5.82 9.01
N GLY A 323 5.34 5.20 9.69
CA GLY A 323 6.34 4.36 9.04
C GLY A 323 6.15 2.89 9.43
N ALA A 324 6.08 2.00 8.44
CA ALA A 324 6.11 0.56 8.65
C ALA A 324 7.55 0.07 8.41
N CYS A 325 8.28 -0.23 9.47
CA CYS A 325 9.73 -0.23 9.44
C CYS A 325 10.32 -1.41 10.21
N GLY A 326 10.88 -2.38 9.51
CA GLY A 326 11.77 -3.40 10.05
C GLY A 326 11.35 -4.07 11.38
N GLY A 327 10.05 -4.34 11.55
CA GLY A 327 9.49 -4.90 12.79
C GLY A 327 8.83 -3.90 13.72
N TYR A 328 8.67 -2.64 13.30
CA TYR A 328 8.05 -1.57 14.07
C TYR A 328 7.08 -0.74 13.24
N GLY A 329 6.00 -0.27 13.89
CA GLY A 329 5.23 0.87 13.44
C GLY A 329 5.78 2.14 14.08
N LEU A 330 6.12 3.15 13.27
CA LEU A 330 6.67 4.42 13.74
C LEU A 330 5.68 5.55 13.54
N LEU A 331 5.60 6.46 14.49
CA LEU A 331 4.98 7.78 14.31
C LEU A 331 6.09 8.82 14.15
N LEU A 332 6.02 9.62 13.10
CA LEU A 332 7.03 10.63 12.77
C LEU A 332 6.42 12.03 12.73
N ASP A 333 7.16 13.01 13.23
CA ASP A 333 6.93 14.44 12.99
C ASP A 333 7.60 14.83 11.67
N ILE A 334 6.83 15.35 10.73
CA ILE A 334 7.27 15.82 9.42
C ILE A 334 7.07 17.32 9.21
N SER A 335 6.91 18.08 10.30
CA SER A 335 6.76 19.55 10.25
C SER A 335 7.96 20.27 9.62
N ASP A 336 9.14 19.65 9.68
CA ASP A 336 10.31 19.93 8.84
C ASP A 336 10.51 18.74 7.88
N PRO A 337 10.15 18.87 6.60
CA PRO A 337 10.24 17.77 5.64
C PRO A 337 11.67 17.25 5.39
N VAL A 338 12.68 18.06 5.70
CA VAL A 338 14.10 17.69 5.51
C VAL A 338 14.63 16.92 6.72
N ASN A 339 14.05 17.11 7.89
CA ASN A 339 14.51 16.49 9.14
C ASN A 339 13.34 15.82 9.88
N PRO A 340 12.69 14.79 9.32
CA PRO A 340 11.65 14.04 10.03
C PRO A 340 12.21 13.45 11.31
N ARG A 341 11.40 13.45 12.37
CA ARG A 341 11.78 13.00 13.71
C ARG A 341 10.81 11.93 14.21
N ARG A 342 11.34 10.82 14.72
CA ARG A 342 10.52 9.78 15.36
C ARG A 342 9.93 10.32 16.67
N LEU A 343 8.59 10.19 16.80
CA LEU A 343 7.83 10.49 18.02
C LEU A 343 7.60 9.22 18.83
N ALA A 344 7.12 8.16 18.19
CA ALA A 344 6.82 6.89 18.82
C ALA A 344 7.29 5.70 17.97
N ALA A 345 7.44 4.56 18.62
CA ALA A 345 7.66 3.27 17.98
C ALA A 345 6.88 2.19 18.72
N VAL A 346 6.15 1.36 18.01
CA VAL A 346 5.42 0.20 18.55
C VAL A 346 5.87 -1.05 17.83
N ALA A 347 5.97 -2.16 18.57
CA ALA A 347 6.30 -3.47 18.04
C ALA A 347 5.21 -4.48 18.43
N ASP A 348 5.06 -5.54 17.64
CA ASP A 348 4.08 -6.59 17.89
C ASP A 348 4.69 -7.96 17.60
N SER A 349 4.62 -8.87 18.56
CA SER A 349 5.10 -10.25 18.40
C SER A 349 4.21 -11.11 17.48
N ASN A 350 3.06 -10.62 17.07
CA ASN A 350 2.19 -11.27 16.09
C ASN A 350 2.53 -10.87 14.65
N PHE A 351 3.26 -9.77 14.46
CA PHE A 351 3.62 -9.27 13.13
C PHE A 351 4.94 -9.90 12.65
N SER A 352 4.97 -10.28 11.39
CA SER A 352 6.17 -10.76 10.70
C SER A 352 6.84 -9.66 9.89
N TYR A 353 6.05 -8.83 9.21
CA TYR A 353 6.58 -7.83 8.29
C TYR A 353 5.69 -6.58 8.25
N TRP A 354 6.08 -5.55 8.97
CA TRP A 354 5.40 -4.27 8.96
C TRP A 354 5.53 -3.63 7.58
N HIS A 355 4.39 -3.43 6.90
CA HIS A 355 4.36 -3.11 5.48
C HIS A 355 3.91 -1.68 5.19
N SER A 356 2.70 -1.31 5.59
CA SER A 356 2.11 -0.01 5.29
C SER A 356 1.41 0.60 6.50
N ALA A 357 1.12 1.90 6.41
CA ALA A 357 0.41 2.66 7.43
C ALA A 357 -0.72 3.47 6.77
N THR A 358 -1.88 3.57 7.43
CA THR A 358 -3.01 4.38 6.98
C THR A 358 -3.61 5.13 8.15
N PHE A 359 -3.65 6.47 8.09
CA PHE A 359 -4.37 7.27 9.08
C PHE A 359 -5.87 7.27 8.79
N ASN A 360 -6.70 7.50 9.81
CA ASN A 360 -8.08 7.92 9.57
C ASN A 360 -8.14 9.41 9.17
N ASN A 361 -9.30 9.88 8.73
CA ASN A 361 -9.39 11.22 8.12
C ASN A 361 -9.10 12.39 9.07
N ASP A 362 -9.26 12.23 10.37
CA ASP A 362 -8.94 13.29 11.35
C ASP A 362 -7.57 13.11 12.01
N GLY A 363 -6.85 12.04 11.69
CA GLY A 363 -5.53 11.74 12.22
C GLY A 363 -5.50 11.26 13.67
N SER A 364 -6.65 10.92 14.24
CA SER A 364 -6.76 10.38 15.61
C SER A 364 -6.44 8.90 15.72
N LYS A 365 -6.37 8.20 14.58
CA LYS A 365 -6.07 6.78 14.49
C LYS A 365 -5.10 6.48 13.37
N ILE A 366 -4.36 5.39 13.54
CA ILE A 366 -3.48 4.82 12.52
C ILE A 366 -3.62 3.29 12.52
N LEU A 367 -3.58 2.71 11.34
CA LEU A 367 -3.59 1.28 11.09
C LEU A 367 -2.27 0.90 10.44
N PHE A 368 -1.63 -0.18 10.90
CA PHE A 368 -0.47 -0.79 10.26
C PHE A 368 -0.80 -2.17 9.75
N SER A 369 -0.33 -2.52 8.55
CA SER A 369 -0.53 -3.85 7.97
C SER A 369 0.69 -4.75 8.15
N ASP A 370 0.44 -6.05 8.33
CA ASP A 370 1.44 -7.12 8.36
C ASP A 370 1.41 -7.89 7.05
N GLU A 371 2.39 -7.66 6.22
CA GLU A 371 2.61 -8.41 4.97
C GLU A 371 3.38 -9.70 5.23
N TRP A 372 2.93 -10.53 6.14
CA TRP A 372 3.63 -11.72 6.58
C TRP A 372 4.44 -12.44 5.49
N GLY A 373 5.75 -12.48 5.70
CA GLY A 373 6.68 -13.15 4.77
C GLY A 373 6.84 -12.46 3.42
N GLY A 374 6.56 -11.13 3.32
CA GLY A 374 6.69 -10.37 2.08
C GLY A 374 5.67 -10.79 1.01
N GLY A 375 4.42 -11.01 1.40
CA GLY A 375 3.31 -11.32 0.50
C GLY A 375 3.29 -12.71 -0.12
N GLY A 376 4.31 -13.53 0.12
CA GLY A 376 4.45 -14.85 -0.47
C GLY A 376 3.88 -16.00 0.37
N GLN A 377 3.08 -15.72 1.42
CA GLN A 377 2.63 -16.73 2.38
C GLN A 377 1.10 -16.83 2.46
N PRO A 378 0.55 -18.06 2.68
CA PRO A 378 -0.89 -18.26 2.86
C PRO A 378 -1.27 -18.08 4.32
N LYS A 379 -1.41 -16.85 4.82
CA LYS A 379 -1.73 -16.54 6.22
C LYS A 379 -3.21 -16.22 6.47
N CYS A 380 -4.12 -16.54 5.53
CA CYS A 380 -5.57 -16.46 5.72
C CYS A 380 -6.24 -17.84 5.84
N ARG A 381 -5.49 -18.91 6.17
CA ARG A 381 -6.08 -20.25 6.37
C ARG A 381 -6.88 -20.30 7.68
N SER A 382 -7.84 -21.21 7.76
CA SER A 382 -8.61 -21.44 9.00
C SER A 382 -7.77 -21.87 10.20
N THR A 383 -6.53 -22.30 9.96
CA THR A 383 -5.55 -22.71 10.99
C THR A 383 -4.64 -21.58 11.46
N ASP A 384 -4.66 -20.43 10.77
CA ASP A 384 -3.81 -19.30 11.12
C ASP A 384 -4.44 -18.45 12.23
N PRO A 385 -3.66 -17.94 13.18
CA PRO A 385 -4.12 -16.93 14.13
C PRO A 385 -4.68 -15.69 13.41
N LYS A 386 -5.69 -15.06 14.00
CA LYS A 386 -6.31 -13.87 13.43
C LYS A 386 -5.38 -12.66 13.41
N GLU A 387 -4.41 -12.64 14.28
CA GLU A 387 -3.43 -11.58 14.47
C GLU A 387 -2.32 -11.59 13.41
N TRP A 388 -2.14 -12.71 12.67
CA TRP A 388 -1.04 -12.90 11.72
C TRP A 388 -1.43 -12.50 10.29
N GLY A 389 -0.57 -11.71 9.64
CA GLY A 389 -0.88 -11.16 8.32
C GLY A 389 -2.14 -10.30 8.32
N ALA A 390 -2.33 -9.52 9.37
CA ALA A 390 -3.51 -8.72 9.68
C ALA A 390 -3.16 -7.23 9.77
N ASP A 391 -4.15 -6.39 10.00
CA ASP A 391 -3.94 -5.00 10.38
C ASP A 391 -3.99 -4.84 11.88
N ALA A 392 -3.12 -4.01 12.44
CA ALA A 392 -3.18 -3.57 13.82
C ALA A 392 -3.64 -2.12 13.90
N ILE A 393 -4.66 -1.85 14.71
CA ILE A 393 -5.31 -0.53 14.82
C ILE A 393 -4.88 0.13 16.12
N PHE A 394 -4.43 1.39 16.01
CA PHE A 394 -4.00 2.23 17.12
C PHE A 394 -4.75 3.56 17.14
N THR A 395 -4.99 4.11 18.34
CA THR A 395 -5.32 5.52 18.51
C THR A 395 -4.06 6.32 18.78
N ILE A 396 -4.09 7.60 18.35
CA ILE A 396 -3.02 8.58 18.52
C ILE A 396 -3.46 9.61 19.55
N ASP A 397 -2.69 9.79 20.62
CA ASP A 397 -2.87 10.85 21.60
C ASP A 397 -1.54 11.56 21.85
N GLY A 398 -1.35 12.70 21.17
CA GLY A 398 -0.07 13.40 21.13
C GLY A 398 1.02 12.57 20.45
N GLU A 399 2.00 12.10 21.21
CA GLU A 399 3.08 11.25 20.73
C GLU A 399 2.82 9.75 21.05
N ASP A 400 1.73 9.40 21.74
CA ASP A 400 1.45 8.04 22.17
C ASP A 400 0.58 7.27 21.17
N LEU A 401 0.94 6.00 20.96
CA LEU A 401 0.16 5.03 20.18
C LEU A 401 -0.43 3.98 21.12
N THR A 402 -1.75 3.88 21.16
CA THR A 402 -2.47 2.89 21.97
C THR A 402 -3.10 1.85 21.06
N PHE A 403 -2.69 0.58 21.21
CA PHE A 403 -3.27 -0.55 20.47
C PHE A 403 -4.71 -0.82 20.91
N HIS A 404 -5.57 -1.18 19.95
CA HIS A 404 -6.98 -1.54 20.14
C HIS A 404 -7.28 -2.97 19.71
N SER A 405 -7.19 -3.26 18.43
CA SER A 405 -7.57 -4.56 17.88
C SER A 405 -6.84 -4.86 16.57
N TYR A 406 -7.07 -6.08 16.07
CA TYR A 406 -6.67 -6.47 14.72
C TYR A 406 -7.89 -6.55 13.80
N TYR A 407 -7.68 -6.15 12.55
CA TYR A 407 -8.57 -6.51 11.47
C TYR A 407 -7.93 -7.59 10.60
N LYS A 408 -8.68 -8.65 10.34
CA LYS A 408 -8.30 -9.76 9.45
C LYS A 408 -9.44 -10.06 8.51
N LEU A 409 -9.11 -10.34 7.26
CA LEU A 409 -10.04 -10.89 6.28
C LEU A 409 -10.87 -12.04 6.91
N PRO A 410 -12.22 -11.93 7.00
CA PRO A 410 -13.02 -12.87 7.81
C PRO A 410 -13.29 -14.23 7.14
N ALA A 411 -12.81 -14.46 5.90
CA ALA A 411 -12.99 -15.71 5.18
C ALA A 411 -11.68 -16.48 5.05
N ALA A 412 -11.70 -17.75 5.41
CA ALA A 412 -10.54 -18.62 5.24
C ALA A 412 -10.24 -18.87 3.76
N GLN A 413 -8.98 -18.71 3.40
CA GLN A 413 -8.45 -18.99 2.06
C GLN A 413 -7.72 -20.34 2.02
N THR A 414 -7.40 -20.81 0.82
CA THR A 414 -6.69 -22.09 0.63
C THR A 414 -5.18 -21.96 0.82
N PRO A 415 -4.43 -23.05 1.00
CA PRO A 415 -2.96 -23.02 1.03
C PRO A 415 -2.30 -22.61 -0.31
N GLN A 416 -3.07 -22.55 -1.40
CA GLN A 416 -2.60 -22.14 -2.73
C GLN A 416 -2.67 -20.63 -2.95
N GLU A 417 -3.25 -19.90 -2.00
CA GLU A 417 -3.45 -18.46 -2.08
C GLU A 417 -2.48 -17.72 -1.15
N ASN A 418 -1.55 -16.94 -1.73
CA ASN A 418 -0.87 -15.94 -0.92
C ASN A 418 -1.91 -14.92 -0.44
N CYS A 419 -2.03 -14.79 0.86
CA CYS A 419 -3.07 -13.95 1.47
C CYS A 419 -2.57 -13.38 2.80
N VAL A 420 -2.35 -12.07 2.81
CA VAL A 420 -1.96 -11.23 3.95
C VAL A 420 -2.47 -9.81 3.72
N ALA A 421 -2.53 -8.99 4.77
CA ALA A 421 -2.82 -7.56 4.64
C ALA A 421 -1.77 -6.85 3.78
N HIS A 422 -2.21 -6.01 2.85
CA HIS A 422 -1.34 -5.25 1.96
C HIS A 422 -1.83 -3.80 1.82
N ASN A 423 -1.65 -3.17 0.66
CA ASN A 423 -1.99 -1.77 0.44
C ASN A 423 -3.50 -1.52 0.38
N GLY A 424 -3.90 -0.34 0.82
CA GLY A 424 -5.27 0.13 0.75
C GLY A 424 -5.38 1.63 0.99
N SER A 425 -6.58 2.16 0.85
CA SER A 425 -6.88 3.57 1.12
C SER A 425 -8.22 3.76 1.81
N LEU A 426 -8.40 4.94 2.42
CA LEU A 426 -9.72 5.33 2.90
C LEU A 426 -10.69 5.51 1.72
N ILE A 427 -11.95 5.17 1.97
CA ILE A 427 -13.10 5.61 1.18
C ILE A 427 -13.73 6.78 1.93
N PRO A 428 -13.94 7.95 1.32
CA PRO A 428 -14.38 9.16 2.02
C PRO A 428 -15.86 9.11 2.43
N ILE A 429 -16.25 8.12 3.23
CA ILE A 429 -17.59 8.05 3.81
C ILE A 429 -17.68 9.06 4.95
N PRO A 430 -18.60 10.05 4.88
CA PRO A 430 -18.64 11.10 5.88
C PRO A 430 -18.91 10.55 7.29
N GLY A 431 -18.06 10.93 8.24
CA GLY A 431 -18.23 10.56 9.66
C GLY A 431 -17.95 9.09 10.00
N ARG A 432 -17.33 8.36 9.08
CA ARG A 432 -16.89 6.97 9.28
C ARG A 432 -15.48 6.78 8.77
N ASP A 433 -14.75 5.89 9.42
CA ASP A 433 -13.45 5.44 8.95
C ASP A 433 -13.66 4.12 8.20
N VAL A 434 -13.78 4.22 6.88
CA VAL A 434 -13.97 3.09 5.97
C VAL A 434 -12.74 2.97 5.10
N MET A 435 -12.17 1.77 5.02
CA MET A 435 -11.00 1.47 4.21
C MET A 435 -11.32 0.37 3.19
N VAL A 436 -10.77 0.49 2.00
CA VAL A 436 -10.62 -0.60 1.05
C VAL A 436 -9.19 -1.09 1.09
N GLN A 437 -8.98 -2.41 1.11
CA GLN A 437 -7.66 -3.03 1.25
C GLN A 437 -7.50 -4.28 0.40
N ALA A 438 -6.30 -4.44 -0.14
CA ALA A 438 -5.85 -5.61 -0.87
C ALA A 438 -5.36 -6.71 0.08
N TRP A 439 -5.67 -7.95 -0.25
CA TRP A 439 -5.27 -9.17 0.46
C TRP A 439 -4.63 -10.19 -0.48
N TYR A 440 -3.96 -9.71 -1.52
CA TYR A 440 -3.44 -10.57 -2.59
C TYR A 440 -4.54 -11.49 -3.16
N GLN A 441 -4.32 -12.81 -3.18
CA GLN A 441 -5.33 -13.76 -3.65
C GLN A 441 -6.52 -13.94 -2.69
N GLY A 442 -6.48 -13.38 -1.49
CA GLY A 442 -7.66 -13.22 -0.64
C GLY A 442 -8.63 -12.15 -1.14
N GLY A 443 -8.28 -11.45 -2.22
CA GLY A 443 -9.10 -10.47 -2.89
C GLY A 443 -9.07 -9.10 -2.24
N ILE A 444 -10.23 -8.43 -2.23
CA ILE A 444 -10.41 -7.07 -1.75
C ILE A 444 -11.43 -7.08 -0.62
N SER A 445 -11.11 -6.41 0.47
CA SER A 445 -12.01 -6.18 1.60
C SER A 445 -12.26 -4.69 1.79
N VAL A 446 -13.53 -4.32 2.01
CA VAL A 446 -13.93 -2.99 2.47
C VAL A 446 -14.42 -3.15 3.90
N PHE A 447 -13.83 -2.43 4.82
CA PHE A 447 -14.18 -2.54 6.24
C PHE A 447 -14.31 -1.19 6.92
N ASP A 448 -15.19 -1.13 7.90
CA ASP A 448 -15.42 0.01 8.79
C ASP A 448 -14.66 -0.22 10.09
N TRP A 449 -13.75 0.69 10.42
CA TRP A 449 -12.94 0.71 11.63
C TRP A 449 -13.15 2.00 12.46
N THR A 450 -14.33 2.61 12.28
CA THR A 450 -14.77 3.77 13.07
C THR A 450 -14.72 3.46 14.57
N ASP A 451 -15.12 2.24 14.95
CA ASP A 451 -14.87 1.67 16.27
C ASP A 451 -13.56 0.87 16.20
N PRO A 452 -12.45 1.37 16.77
CA PRO A 452 -11.16 0.71 16.66
C PRO A 452 -11.08 -0.64 17.39
N ASP A 453 -12.00 -0.92 18.32
CA ASP A 453 -12.08 -2.20 19.04
C ASP A 453 -12.88 -3.26 18.26
N ASN A 454 -13.73 -2.86 17.31
CA ASN A 454 -14.64 -3.74 16.60
C ASN A 454 -14.71 -3.41 15.10
N PRO A 455 -13.61 -3.55 14.33
CA PRO A 455 -13.64 -3.37 12.88
C PRO A 455 -14.50 -4.43 12.22
N VAL A 456 -15.27 -4.07 11.18
CA VAL A 456 -16.21 -4.97 10.52
C VAL A 456 -16.14 -4.85 9.00
N GLU A 457 -16.09 -5.99 8.30
CA GLU A 457 -16.20 -6.02 6.84
C GLU A 457 -17.62 -5.62 6.40
N ILE A 458 -17.70 -4.73 5.41
CA ILE A 458 -18.98 -4.22 4.87
C ILE A 458 -19.16 -4.48 3.38
N ALA A 459 -18.06 -4.84 2.67
CA ALA A 459 -18.09 -5.27 1.28
C ALA A 459 -16.83 -6.09 0.97
N TYR A 460 -16.89 -6.94 -0.05
CA TYR A 460 -15.73 -7.67 -0.56
C TYR A 460 -15.89 -8.06 -2.02
N TYR A 461 -14.77 -8.32 -2.68
CA TYR A 461 -14.66 -9.05 -3.93
C TYR A 461 -13.47 -10.01 -3.84
N ASP A 462 -13.66 -11.25 -4.28
CA ASP A 462 -12.68 -12.31 -4.19
C ASP A 462 -12.70 -13.18 -5.45
N ARG A 463 -11.52 -13.62 -5.87
CA ARG A 463 -11.32 -14.60 -6.92
C ARG A 463 -10.55 -15.79 -6.37
N GLY A 464 -10.86 -16.98 -6.86
CA GLY A 464 -10.10 -18.18 -6.51
C GLY A 464 -8.63 -18.11 -6.94
N PRO A 465 -7.81 -19.05 -6.42
CA PRO A 465 -6.38 -19.07 -6.66
C PRO A 465 -6.01 -19.10 -8.15
N VAL A 466 -4.90 -18.49 -8.49
CA VAL A 466 -4.37 -18.52 -9.88
C VAL A 466 -4.04 -19.95 -10.30
N ASN A 467 -3.60 -20.79 -9.36
CA ASN A 467 -3.22 -22.18 -9.61
C ASN A 467 -3.82 -23.12 -8.56
N ALA A 468 -4.42 -24.23 -8.98
CA ALA A 468 -5.09 -25.19 -8.10
C ALA A 468 -4.13 -26.06 -7.28
N ASP A 469 -2.94 -26.35 -7.81
CA ASP A 469 -2.05 -27.38 -7.29
C ASP A 469 -0.92 -26.83 -6.43
N GLN A 470 -0.52 -25.59 -6.67
CA GLN A 470 0.60 -24.95 -5.98
C GLN A 470 0.33 -23.47 -5.75
N MET A 471 0.93 -22.91 -4.70
CA MET A 471 0.89 -21.48 -4.47
C MET A 471 1.64 -20.76 -5.59
N ALA A 472 0.97 -19.81 -6.22
CA ALA A 472 1.54 -18.89 -7.20
C ALA A 472 1.27 -17.45 -6.72
N SER A 473 2.13 -16.51 -7.08
CA SER A 473 1.89 -15.11 -6.79
C SER A 473 0.75 -14.59 -7.67
N GLY A 474 -0.21 -13.92 -7.06
CA GLY A 474 -1.39 -13.37 -7.74
C GLY A 474 -2.26 -12.56 -6.81
N GLY A 475 -3.38 -12.11 -7.33
CA GLY A 475 -4.37 -11.32 -6.62
C GLY A 475 -4.07 -9.83 -6.61
N SER A 476 -4.79 -9.09 -5.78
CA SER A 476 -4.68 -7.63 -5.68
C SER A 476 -3.38 -7.23 -4.98
N TRP A 477 -2.46 -6.57 -5.71
CA TRP A 477 -1.29 -5.91 -5.14
C TRP A 477 -1.72 -4.69 -4.33
N SER A 478 -2.54 -3.83 -4.93
CA SER A 478 -3.04 -2.59 -4.32
C SER A 478 -4.46 -2.31 -4.76
N VAL A 479 -5.22 -1.62 -3.91
CA VAL A 479 -6.57 -1.19 -4.21
C VAL A 479 -6.86 0.15 -3.54
N TYR A 480 -7.36 1.11 -4.31
CA TYR A 480 -7.58 2.47 -3.83
C TYR A 480 -8.90 3.03 -4.32
N TRP A 481 -9.53 3.84 -3.47
CA TRP A 481 -10.65 4.67 -3.89
C TRP A 481 -10.14 5.94 -4.57
N TYR A 482 -10.65 6.21 -5.77
CA TYR A 482 -10.35 7.44 -6.50
C TYR A 482 -11.56 7.94 -7.27
N ASN A 483 -12.05 9.13 -6.91
CA ASN A 483 -13.14 9.86 -7.59
C ASN A 483 -14.40 9.04 -7.89
N GLY A 484 -14.81 8.16 -6.97
CA GLY A 484 -16.03 7.37 -7.08
C GLY A 484 -15.83 5.91 -7.48
N ASP A 485 -14.66 5.56 -7.99
CA ASP A 485 -14.28 4.20 -8.35
C ASP A 485 -13.29 3.60 -7.35
N ILE A 486 -13.27 2.30 -7.26
CA ILE A 486 -12.26 1.53 -6.53
C ILE A 486 -11.42 0.82 -7.59
N VAL A 487 -10.14 1.18 -7.68
CA VAL A 487 -9.23 0.69 -8.72
C VAL A 487 -8.18 -0.20 -8.08
N SER A 488 -7.99 -1.39 -8.62
CA SER A 488 -7.02 -2.37 -8.14
C SER A 488 -6.01 -2.75 -9.22
N SER A 489 -4.75 -2.80 -8.81
CA SER A 489 -3.67 -3.43 -9.56
C SER A 489 -3.63 -4.92 -9.22
N GLU A 490 -4.04 -5.75 -10.15
CA GLU A 490 -3.99 -7.20 -9.99
C GLU A 490 -2.70 -7.73 -10.61
N ILE A 491 -1.93 -8.48 -9.82
CA ILE A 491 -0.57 -8.92 -10.12
C ILE A 491 -0.45 -9.54 -11.51
N SER A 492 -1.37 -10.43 -11.86
CA SER A 492 -1.30 -11.25 -13.07
C SER A 492 -2.43 -11.00 -14.08
N ARG A 493 -3.54 -10.35 -13.64
CA ARG A 493 -4.75 -10.20 -14.45
C ARG A 493 -4.98 -8.78 -14.98
N GLY A 494 -4.14 -7.79 -14.57
CA GLY A 494 -4.16 -6.43 -15.11
C GLY A 494 -4.77 -5.38 -14.17
N LEU A 495 -5.65 -4.53 -14.68
CA LEU A 495 -6.33 -3.47 -13.95
C LEU A 495 -7.78 -3.85 -13.72
N ASP A 496 -8.22 -3.82 -12.46
CA ASP A 496 -9.62 -4.02 -12.08
C ASP A 496 -10.25 -2.71 -11.62
N ILE A 497 -11.51 -2.47 -11.99
CA ILE A 497 -12.29 -1.34 -11.48
C ILE A 497 -13.57 -1.88 -10.85
N TYR A 498 -13.88 -1.37 -9.65
CA TYR A 498 -15.05 -1.76 -8.86
C TYR A 498 -15.85 -0.54 -8.42
N GLN A 499 -17.12 -0.77 -8.09
CA GLN A 499 -17.99 0.23 -7.46
C GLN A 499 -18.74 -0.37 -6.26
N LEU A 500 -18.88 0.43 -5.21
CA LEU A 500 -19.73 0.06 -4.07
C LEU A 500 -21.20 0.04 -4.47
N THR A 501 -21.94 -0.92 -3.92
CA THR A 501 -23.39 -0.98 -4.05
C THR A 501 -24.07 -0.73 -2.70
N PRO A 502 -25.25 -0.07 -2.67
CA PRO A 502 -25.94 0.21 -1.42
C PRO A 502 -26.37 -1.08 -0.72
N SER A 503 -26.32 -1.06 0.61
CA SER A 503 -26.63 -2.23 1.44
C SER A 503 -27.13 -1.80 2.83
N ALA A 504 -27.36 -2.78 3.71
CA ALA A 504 -27.65 -2.49 5.11
C ALA A 504 -26.48 -1.81 5.85
N TRP A 505 -25.28 -1.88 5.32
CA TRP A 505 -24.05 -1.35 5.93
C TRP A 505 -23.65 0.02 5.40
N ILE A 506 -24.04 0.34 4.16
CA ILE A 506 -23.73 1.60 3.50
C ILE A 506 -24.93 2.02 2.64
N SER A 507 -25.42 3.24 2.81
CA SER A 507 -26.55 3.75 2.05
C SER A 507 -26.11 4.37 0.72
N GLN A 508 -27.06 4.57 -0.20
CA GLN A 508 -26.79 5.30 -1.43
C GLN A 508 -26.34 6.74 -1.15
N ASN A 509 -26.92 7.43 -0.15
CA ASN A 509 -26.48 8.78 0.23
C ASN A 509 -25.04 8.80 0.74
N GLU A 510 -24.60 7.76 1.45
CA GLU A 510 -23.20 7.66 1.90
C GLU A 510 -22.25 7.47 0.71
N ILE A 511 -22.62 6.62 -0.26
CA ILE A 511 -21.85 6.44 -1.51
C ILE A 511 -21.81 7.73 -2.32
N ASP A 512 -22.95 8.38 -2.53
CA ASP A 512 -23.03 9.63 -3.29
C ASP A 512 -22.28 10.78 -2.60
N ALA A 513 -22.29 10.82 -1.26
CA ALA A 513 -21.50 11.78 -0.51
C ALA A 513 -19.99 11.52 -0.65
N ALA A 514 -19.56 10.26 -0.63
CA ALA A 514 -18.17 9.91 -0.94
C ALA A 514 -17.80 10.34 -2.36
N ASN A 515 -18.64 10.03 -3.35
CA ASN A 515 -18.42 10.37 -4.76
C ASN A 515 -18.46 11.88 -5.04
N SER A 516 -18.93 12.70 -4.09
CA SER A 516 -18.85 14.17 -4.18
C SER A 516 -17.48 14.75 -3.81
N VAL A 517 -16.59 13.94 -3.23
CA VAL A 517 -15.20 14.30 -2.99
C VAL A 517 -14.43 14.11 -4.29
N HIS A 518 -13.63 15.11 -4.68
CA HIS A 518 -12.81 15.06 -5.88
C HIS A 518 -11.35 15.30 -5.55
N LEU A 519 -10.50 14.45 -6.09
CA LEU A 519 -9.05 14.52 -5.98
C LEU A 519 -8.45 14.80 -7.36
N ASP A 520 -7.56 15.80 -7.45
CA ASP A 520 -6.81 16.06 -8.69
C ASP A 520 -5.74 14.98 -8.94
N TYR A 521 -5.22 14.39 -7.87
CA TYR A 521 -4.28 13.28 -7.89
C TYR A 521 -4.35 12.49 -6.57
N LEU A 522 -3.84 11.27 -6.60
CA LEU A 522 -3.68 10.45 -5.40
C LEU A 522 -2.38 9.66 -5.49
N ASN A 523 -1.54 9.79 -4.45
CA ASN A 523 -0.47 8.86 -4.12
C ASN A 523 -0.85 8.20 -2.80
N VAL A 524 -0.76 6.91 -2.72
CA VAL A 524 -1.24 6.19 -1.55
C VAL A 524 -0.47 6.51 -0.27
N GLN A 525 0.86 6.67 -0.39
CA GLN A 525 1.72 7.08 0.71
C GLN A 525 1.60 8.58 1.05
N GLY A 526 0.78 9.33 0.31
CA GLY A 526 0.46 10.74 0.55
C GLY A 526 -1.00 10.88 0.98
N GLN A 527 -1.29 10.70 2.26
CA GLN A 527 -2.68 10.70 2.76
C GLN A 527 -3.38 12.04 2.52
N PRO A 528 -4.51 12.08 1.76
CA PRO A 528 -5.32 13.29 1.64
C PRO A 528 -6.20 13.47 2.87
N GLN A 529 -6.52 14.73 3.21
CA GLN A 529 -7.60 15.05 4.11
C GLN A 529 -8.87 15.29 3.30
N PHE A 530 -9.87 14.46 3.51
CA PHE A 530 -11.14 14.58 2.80
C PHE A 530 -12.04 15.65 3.41
N GLU A 531 -12.61 16.44 2.53
CA GLU A 531 -13.66 17.40 2.85
C GLU A 531 -14.86 17.20 1.92
N TRP A 532 -16.05 17.19 2.49
CA TRP A 532 -17.29 17.00 1.74
C TRP A 532 -17.93 18.35 1.43
N PRO A 533 -18.41 18.56 0.18
CA PRO A 533 -19.20 19.74 -0.14
C PRO A 533 -20.52 19.74 0.64
N ALA A 534 -21.02 20.93 0.94
CA ALA A 534 -22.28 21.12 1.66
C ALA A 534 -23.47 20.81 0.74
N THR A 535 -23.97 19.59 0.77
CA THR A 535 -25.06 19.08 -0.09
C THR A 535 -26.18 18.46 0.74
N PHE A 536 -27.36 18.31 0.15
CA PHE A 536 -28.47 17.53 0.74
C PHE A 536 -28.10 16.05 0.87
N THR A 537 -27.31 15.54 -0.06
CA THR A 537 -26.76 14.17 -0.03
C THR A 537 -25.91 13.94 1.22
N LEU A 538 -25.01 14.89 1.57
CA LEU A 538 -24.21 14.82 2.79
C LEU A 538 -25.09 14.77 4.06
N ALA A 539 -26.12 15.63 4.13
CA ALA A 539 -27.08 15.59 5.23
C ALA A 539 -27.88 14.26 5.26
N GLY A 540 -28.24 13.75 4.08
CA GLY A 540 -28.88 12.43 3.91
C GLY A 540 -28.00 11.29 4.42
N ALA A 541 -26.70 11.30 4.12
CA ALA A 541 -25.74 10.31 4.57
C ALA A 541 -25.66 10.23 6.10
N TYR A 542 -25.51 11.37 6.78
CA TYR A 542 -25.54 11.41 8.25
C TYR A 542 -26.87 10.95 8.84
N LEU A 543 -28.00 11.33 8.20
CA LEU A 543 -29.31 10.89 8.67
C LEU A 543 -29.50 9.37 8.53
N ASP A 544 -29.01 8.77 7.45
CA ASP A 544 -29.05 7.31 7.23
C ASP A 544 -28.18 6.56 8.26
N GLN A 545 -27.03 7.12 8.66
CA GLN A 545 -26.20 6.58 9.73
C GLN A 545 -26.91 6.64 11.09
N ILE A 546 -27.61 7.73 11.38
CA ILE A 546 -28.42 7.90 12.59
C ILE A 546 -29.54 6.88 12.62
N GLU A 547 -30.21 6.63 11.48
CA GLU A 547 -31.25 5.61 11.34
C GLU A 547 -30.69 4.21 11.59
N ARG A 548 -29.57 3.85 10.96
CA ARG A 548 -28.90 2.56 11.12
C ARG A 548 -28.45 2.32 12.57
N SER A 549 -27.89 3.33 13.23
CA SER A 549 -27.46 3.25 14.63
C SER A 549 -28.58 3.35 15.65
N LYS A 550 -29.81 3.67 15.20
CA LYS A 550 -30.98 3.93 16.05
C LYS A 550 -30.74 5.07 17.06
N ALA A 551 -29.93 6.05 16.69
CA ALA A 551 -29.59 7.18 17.55
C ALA A 551 -30.73 8.20 17.70
N MET A 552 -31.74 8.14 16.82
CA MET A 552 -33.01 8.86 16.91
C MET A 552 -34.19 7.91 16.76
N THR A 553 -35.38 8.33 17.22
CA THR A 553 -36.63 7.57 16.97
C THR A 553 -37.00 7.62 15.50
N ALA A 554 -37.68 6.58 15.01
CA ALA A 554 -38.13 6.52 13.62
C ALA A 554 -39.03 7.71 13.23
N SER A 555 -39.89 8.19 14.14
CA SER A 555 -40.71 9.39 13.90
C SER A 555 -39.81 10.62 13.68
N ARG A 556 -38.81 10.81 14.54
CA ARG A 556 -37.88 11.96 14.43
C ARG A 556 -37.10 11.92 13.13
N ILE A 557 -36.63 10.76 12.72
CA ILE A 557 -35.92 10.56 11.44
C ILE A 557 -36.83 10.96 10.26
N MET A 558 -38.11 10.51 10.27
CA MET A 558 -39.06 10.89 9.23
C MET A 558 -39.31 12.41 9.18
N ASP A 559 -39.43 13.06 10.35
CA ASP A 559 -39.63 14.51 10.42
C ASP A 559 -38.44 15.28 9.85
N VAL A 560 -37.20 14.87 10.22
CA VAL A 560 -35.96 15.47 9.69
C VAL A 560 -35.84 15.23 8.17
N ARG A 561 -36.10 14.01 7.69
CA ARG A 561 -36.06 13.66 6.27
C ARG A 561 -37.07 14.50 5.47
N LYS A 562 -38.28 14.66 5.98
CA LYS A 562 -39.31 15.53 5.39
C LYS A 562 -38.88 17.00 5.36
N ALA A 563 -38.32 17.51 6.46
CA ALA A 563 -37.87 18.89 6.56
C ALA A 563 -36.72 19.19 5.56
N LEU A 564 -35.77 18.27 5.38
CA LEU A 564 -34.71 18.37 4.36
C LEU A 564 -35.32 18.43 2.95
N ALA A 565 -36.22 17.51 2.61
CA ALA A 565 -36.88 17.48 1.30
C ALA A 565 -37.72 18.75 1.01
N GLU A 566 -38.36 19.34 2.03
CA GLU A 566 -39.08 20.61 1.87
C GLU A 566 -38.14 21.81 1.78
N ALA A 567 -36.97 21.77 2.44
CA ALA A 567 -35.95 22.80 2.31
C ALA A 567 -35.29 22.78 0.94
N GLU A 568 -35.11 21.61 0.34
CA GLU A 568 -34.51 21.41 -0.99
C GLU A 568 -35.34 22.08 -2.10
N LYS A 569 -36.66 22.10 -1.96
CA LYS A 569 -37.58 22.76 -2.90
C LYS A 569 -37.53 24.30 -2.82
N LYS A 570 -36.93 24.85 -1.79
CA LYS A 570 -36.81 26.32 -1.56
C LYS A 570 -35.52 26.85 -2.14
N SER A 571 -35.40 28.17 -2.25
CA SER A 571 -34.17 28.86 -2.67
C SER A 571 -33.89 30.09 -1.80
N GLY A 572 -32.67 30.60 -1.89
CA GLY A 572 -32.23 31.83 -1.22
C GLY A 572 -32.52 31.85 0.28
N SER A 573 -32.97 32.97 0.81
CA SER A 573 -33.20 33.16 2.25
C SER A 573 -34.22 32.20 2.85
N ALA A 574 -35.23 31.79 2.09
CA ALA A 574 -36.24 30.84 2.57
C ALA A 574 -35.65 29.45 2.82
N ARG A 575 -34.72 28.99 1.96
CA ARG A 575 -33.96 27.74 2.16
C ARG A 575 -33.07 27.86 3.38
N SER A 576 -32.25 28.93 3.45
CA SER A 576 -31.31 29.15 4.54
C SER A 576 -32.02 29.22 5.92
N GLN A 577 -33.13 29.90 6.02
CA GLN A 577 -33.92 30.00 7.27
C GLN A 577 -34.46 28.62 7.69
N ALA A 578 -35.03 27.85 6.74
CA ALA A 578 -35.57 26.53 7.01
C ALA A 578 -34.48 25.56 7.51
N LEU A 579 -33.31 25.55 6.85
CA LEU A 579 -32.18 24.72 7.25
C LEU A 579 -31.55 25.16 8.57
N THR A 580 -31.43 26.45 8.83
CA THR A 580 -30.94 26.98 10.11
C THR A 580 -31.85 26.57 11.28
N ALA A 581 -33.16 26.66 11.11
CA ALA A 581 -34.13 26.19 12.11
C ALA A 581 -34.01 24.68 12.34
N LEU A 582 -33.93 23.90 11.27
CA LEU A 582 -33.76 22.44 11.33
C LEU A 582 -32.46 22.04 12.06
N ALA A 583 -31.33 22.68 11.75
CA ALA A 583 -30.07 22.43 12.42
C ALA A 583 -30.13 22.70 13.93
N ALA A 584 -30.79 23.81 14.33
CA ALA A 584 -30.99 24.14 15.74
C ALA A 584 -31.84 23.09 16.45
N GLU A 585 -32.86 22.57 15.78
CA GLU A 585 -33.73 21.53 16.30
C GLU A 585 -33.02 20.19 16.44
N ILE A 586 -32.17 19.80 15.47
CA ILE A 586 -31.37 18.57 15.51
C ILE A 586 -30.37 18.60 16.68
N ARG A 587 -29.74 19.75 16.96
CA ARG A 587 -28.81 19.91 18.09
C ARG A 587 -29.44 19.69 19.47
N GLN A 588 -30.76 19.76 19.60
CA GLN A 588 -31.46 19.46 20.83
C GLN A 588 -31.65 17.95 21.10
N GLN A 589 -31.04 17.10 20.28
CA GLN A 589 -31.11 15.65 20.45
C GLN A 589 -30.50 15.22 21.79
N ASP A 590 -31.31 14.62 22.63
CA ASP A 590 -30.89 13.96 23.88
C ASP A 590 -30.49 12.50 23.64
N GLY A 591 -29.72 11.93 24.57
CA GLY A 591 -29.36 10.52 24.51
C GLY A 591 -27.91 10.24 24.91
N PRO A 592 -27.40 9.02 24.62
CA PRO A 592 -26.01 8.65 24.82
C PRO A 592 -25.03 9.54 24.05
N ALA A 593 -23.77 9.61 24.48
CA ALA A 593 -22.75 10.46 23.86
C ALA A 593 -22.64 10.24 22.34
N LYS A 594 -22.64 8.98 21.88
CA LYS A 594 -22.62 8.63 20.46
C LYS A 594 -23.79 9.22 19.67
N ALA A 595 -25.02 9.15 20.22
CA ALA A 595 -26.21 9.70 19.58
C ALA A 595 -26.13 11.24 19.47
N ARG A 596 -25.67 11.92 20.51
CA ARG A 596 -25.46 13.38 20.49
C ARG A 596 -24.39 13.78 19.48
N MET A 597 -23.28 13.03 19.41
CA MET A 597 -22.22 13.26 18.43
C MET A 597 -22.74 13.16 17.00
N GLN A 598 -23.46 12.08 16.67
CA GLN A 598 -24.05 11.88 15.33
C GLN A 598 -25.06 13.00 14.99
N ALA A 599 -25.90 13.41 15.95
CA ALA A 599 -26.82 14.53 15.77
C ALA A 599 -26.08 15.85 15.53
N THR A 600 -24.95 16.09 16.22
CA THR A 600 -24.10 17.26 16.01
C THR A 600 -23.53 17.25 14.59
N MET A 601 -22.99 16.14 14.11
CA MET A 601 -22.44 16.02 12.74
C MET A 601 -23.51 16.32 11.69
N LEU A 602 -24.72 15.79 11.84
CA LEU A 602 -25.85 16.10 10.97
C LEU A 602 -26.23 17.58 11.04
N ALA A 603 -26.33 18.16 12.23
CA ALA A 603 -26.67 19.57 12.41
C ALA A 603 -25.61 20.51 11.81
N ASP A 604 -24.34 20.15 11.89
CA ASP A 604 -23.25 20.90 11.28
C ASP A 604 -23.30 20.82 9.76
N ALA A 605 -23.56 19.64 9.18
CA ALA A 605 -23.78 19.48 7.75
C ALA A 605 -24.96 20.33 7.26
N VAL A 606 -26.10 20.31 7.97
CA VAL A 606 -27.28 21.13 7.66
C VAL A 606 -26.98 22.62 7.81
N SER A 607 -26.19 23.03 8.82
CA SER A 607 -25.78 24.43 9.00
C SER A 607 -24.86 24.91 7.88
N ARG A 608 -23.91 24.09 7.46
CA ARG A 608 -23.05 24.38 6.30
C ARG A 608 -23.89 24.53 5.04
N LEU A 609 -24.86 23.64 4.83
CA LEU A 609 -25.80 23.71 3.71
C LEU A 609 -26.67 24.98 3.75
N ALA A 610 -27.09 25.44 4.95
CA ALA A 610 -27.82 26.69 5.13
C ALA A 610 -27.00 27.93 4.76
N ALA A 611 -25.68 27.88 4.98
CA ALA A 611 -24.74 28.95 4.68
C ALA A 611 -24.24 28.94 3.22
N ALA A 612 -24.36 27.81 2.52
CA ALA A 612 -23.95 27.70 1.12
C ALA A 612 -24.83 28.62 0.25
N ARG A 613 -24.18 29.46 -0.54
CA ARG A 613 -24.87 30.28 -1.55
C ARG A 613 -25.32 29.35 -2.68
N GLY A 614 -26.62 29.14 -2.76
CA GLY A 614 -27.26 28.36 -3.86
C GLY A 614 -27.28 29.13 -5.18
#